data_7dd2ef9fa8f48d7b65b105eeeb4c902c
#
_entry.id   7dd2ef9fa8f48d7b65b105eeeb4c902c
#
_cell.length_a   1.000
_cell.length_b   1.000
_cell.length_c   1.000
_cell.angle_alpha   90.00
_cell.angle_beta   90.00
_cell.angle_gamma   90.00
#
_symmetry.space_group_name_H-M   'P 1'
#
loop_
_entity.id
_entity.type
_entity.pdbx_description
1 polymer ?
#
loop_
_entity_poly.entity_id
_entity_poly.type
_entity_poly.pdbx_seq_one_letter_code
_entity_poly.pdbx_strand_id
1 'polypeptide(L)'
;IMIKLDKIIKIYNPKKANEYEALHGVSCEISDGEMVAIIGKSGAGKSTLLHILACIDSYQSGEYTIDGTLVKNLSEGQYAQIRNEKIGIVMQDFALVEDFSALENVLIPLDFAKKKIKNKKEKALEALKAVGMGDLSKKPCNKLSGGQKQRVAIARAIVNEPAMILADEPTGALDTKTSAEIMELFKRLNKEGKTVVIVTHDPKVAEQCSRVIEV
;
A
#
# COMPACT_ATOMS: atom_id res chain seq x y z
N ILE A 1 10.51 -4.32 -9.36
CA ILE A 1 11.07 -3.45 -8.33
C ILE A 1 11.66 -4.30 -7.22
N MET A 2 12.91 -4.13 -6.92
CA MET A 2 13.56 -4.80 -5.80
C MET A 2 13.61 -3.86 -4.60
N ILE A 3 13.07 -4.32 -3.48
CA ILE A 3 13.12 -3.62 -2.20
C ILE A 3 14.19 -4.27 -1.35
N LYS A 4 15.08 -3.48 -0.78
CA LYS A 4 16.05 -3.94 0.19
C LYS A 4 16.04 -3.03 1.41
N LEU A 5 15.88 -3.64 2.57
CA LEU A 5 16.07 -3.04 3.88
C LEU A 5 17.30 -3.66 4.53
N ASP A 6 18.18 -2.85 5.04
CA ASP A 6 19.35 -3.28 5.82
C ASP A 6 19.40 -2.55 7.15
N LYS A 7 19.22 -3.30 8.24
CA LYS A 7 19.30 -2.85 9.64
C LYS A 7 18.50 -1.58 9.93
N ILE A 8 17.24 -1.52 9.46
CA ILE A 8 16.35 -0.39 9.70
C ILE A 8 16.01 -0.27 11.17
N ILE A 9 16.34 0.87 11.76
CA ILE A 9 15.95 1.25 13.13
C ILE A 9 14.99 2.43 13.06
N LYS A 10 13.85 2.30 13.74
CA LYS A 10 12.87 3.37 13.89
C LYS A 10 12.59 3.64 15.36
N ILE A 11 12.84 4.87 15.78
CA ILE A 11 12.57 5.36 17.14
C ILE A 11 11.57 6.51 17.04
N TYR A 12 10.47 6.40 17.76
CA TYR A 12 9.52 7.50 17.97
C TYR A 12 9.90 8.31 19.20
N ASN A 13 9.71 9.63 19.12
CA ASN A 13 10.01 10.57 20.21
C ASN A 13 11.45 10.44 20.79
N PRO A 14 12.50 10.41 19.96
CA PRO A 14 13.86 10.20 20.43
C PRO A 14 14.24 11.26 21.47
N LYS A 15 14.92 10.82 22.53
CA LYS A 15 15.37 11.66 23.67
C LYS A 15 14.24 12.27 24.51
N LYS A 16 13.01 11.76 24.41
CA LYS A 16 11.87 12.16 25.23
C LYS A 16 11.49 11.06 26.22
N ALA A 17 10.73 11.41 27.27
CA ALA A 17 10.28 10.44 28.30
C ALA A 17 9.42 9.29 27.73
N ASN A 18 8.78 9.50 26.58
CA ASN A 18 7.98 8.52 25.87
C ASN A 18 8.68 8.00 24.61
N GLU A 19 10.01 7.89 24.64
CA GLU A 19 10.79 7.26 23.58
C GLU A 19 10.38 5.80 23.40
N TYR A 20 10.17 5.40 22.15
CA TYR A 20 9.80 4.03 21.81
C TYR A 20 10.54 3.60 20.54
N GLU A 21 11.34 2.56 20.64
CA GLU A 21 11.98 1.93 19.49
C GLU A 21 11.00 0.92 18.88
N ALA A 22 10.51 1.23 17.69
CA ALA A 22 9.50 0.45 16.99
C ALA A 22 10.10 -0.61 16.05
N LEU A 23 11.31 -0.37 15.52
CA LEU A 23 12.05 -1.33 14.69
C LEU A 23 13.49 -1.43 15.16
N HIS A 24 13.96 -2.64 15.41
CA HIS A 24 15.22 -2.98 16.06
C HIS A 24 16.28 -3.53 15.08
N GLY A 25 16.44 -2.93 13.92
CA GLY A 25 17.41 -3.38 12.92
C GLY A 25 16.85 -4.39 11.91
N VAL A 26 15.66 -4.10 11.37
CA VAL A 26 14.98 -4.97 10.40
C VAL A 26 15.75 -5.01 9.09
N SER A 27 16.01 -6.23 8.59
CA SER A 27 16.63 -6.47 7.28
C SER A 27 15.80 -7.46 6.49
N CYS A 28 15.44 -7.10 5.27
CA CYS A 28 14.77 -8.00 4.32
C CYS A 28 14.94 -7.52 2.88
N GLU A 29 14.73 -8.42 1.93
CA GLU A 29 14.70 -8.13 0.49
C GLU A 29 13.40 -8.66 -0.07
N ILE A 30 12.78 -7.92 -0.99
CA ILE A 30 11.57 -8.32 -1.72
C ILE A 30 11.83 -8.14 -3.21
N SER A 31 11.67 -9.23 -3.95
CA SER A 31 11.95 -9.27 -5.38
C SER A 31 10.78 -8.78 -6.23
N ASP A 32 11.08 -8.45 -7.47
CA ASP A 32 10.05 -8.10 -8.45
C ASP A 32 9.02 -9.23 -8.62
N GLY A 33 7.76 -8.85 -8.65
CA GLY A 33 6.65 -9.78 -8.85
C GLY A 33 6.40 -10.73 -7.67
N GLU A 34 7.04 -10.52 -6.53
CA GLU A 34 6.81 -11.31 -5.33
C GLU A 34 5.53 -10.86 -4.62
N MET A 35 4.79 -11.81 -4.05
CA MET A 35 3.66 -11.55 -3.16
C MET A 35 4.04 -11.97 -1.74
N VAL A 36 4.27 -11.01 -0.85
CA VAL A 36 4.83 -11.23 0.48
C VAL A 36 3.84 -10.82 1.56
N ALA A 37 3.70 -11.65 2.60
CA ALA A 37 3.03 -11.27 3.83
C ALA A 37 4.05 -10.84 4.89
N ILE A 38 3.81 -9.71 5.55
CA ILE A 38 4.52 -9.30 6.76
C ILE A 38 3.61 -9.57 7.95
N ILE A 39 4.05 -10.46 8.82
CA ILE A 39 3.33 -10.85 10.04
C ILE A 39 4.12 -10.48 11.29
N GLY A 40 3.49 -10.56 12.44
CA GLY A 40 4.12 -10.33 13.75
C GLY A 40 3.08 -10.03 14.81
N LYS A 41 3.49 -10.01 16.06
CA LYS A 41 2.60 -9.69 17.19
C LYS A 41 2.07 -8.26 17.11
N SER A 42 0.99 -7.98 17.82
CA SER A 42 0.53 -6.59 17.97
C SER A 42 1.66 -5.75 18.60
N GLY A 43 1.93 -4.58 18.02
CA GLY A 43 3.03 -3.71 18.46
C GLY A 43 4.42 -4.09 17.92
N ALA A 44 4.58 -5.14 17.12
CA ALA A 44 5.88 -5.56 16.55
C ALA A 44 6.44 -4.61 15.47
N GLY A 45 5.80 -3.49 15.19
CA GLY A 45 6.30 -2.51 14.22
C GLY A 45 5.85 -2.73 12.77
N LYS A 46 4.92 -3.66 12.49
CA LYS A 46 4.46 -3.97 11.13
C LYS A 46 3.97 -2.75 10.35
N SER A 47 3.04 -1.97 10.92
CA SER A 47 2.52 -0.74 10.28
C SER A 47 3.61 0.32 10.18
N THR A 48 4.53 0.40 11.15
CA THR A 48 5.71 1.28 11.06
C THR A 48 6.59 0.90 9.88
N LEU A 49 6.86 -0.39 9.71
CA LEU A 49 7.63 -0.89 8.57
C LEU A 49 6.93 -0.59 7.24
N LEU A 50 5.62 -0.81 7.18
CA LEU A 50 4.82 -0.48 5.99
C LEU A 50 4.87 1.02 5.68
N HIS A 51 4.76 1.89 6.68
CA HIS A 51 4.85 3.34 6.49
C HIS A 51 6.22 3.79 5.97
N ILE A 52 7.31 3.13 6.40
CA ILE A 52 8.66 3.37 5.86
C ILE A 52 8.73 2.90 4.40
N LEU A 53 8.26 1.69 4.11
CA LEU A 53 8.18 1.17 2.74
C LEU A 53 7.34 2.07 1.84
N ALA A 54 6.25 2.63 2.37
CA ALA A 54 5.37 3.57 1.67
C ALA A 54 5.97 4.98 1.52
N CYS A 55 7.16 5.25 2.04
CA CYS A 55 7.75 6.60 2.07
C CYS A 55 6.84 7.63 2.78
N ILE A 56 6.04 7.20 3.77
CA ILE A 56 5.19 8.05 4.61
C ILE A 56 5.95 8.48 5.86
N ASP A 57 6.79 7.58 6.40
CA ASP A 57 7.58 7.84 7.59
C ASP A 57 9.07 7.65 7.32
N SER A 58 9.90 8.30 8.13
CA SER A 58 11.36 8.22 8.08
C SER A 58 11.90 7.19 9.07
N TYR A 59 13.18 6.87 8.98
CA TYR A 59 13.89 5.98 9.88
C TYR A 59 15.23 6.62 10.33
N GLN A 60 15.74 6.20 11.50
CA GLN A 60 16.94 6.82 12.07
C GLN A 60 18.23 6.21 11.51
N SER A 61 18.30 4.88 11.42
CA SER A 61 19.50 4.22 10.91
C SER A 61 19.17 3.03 10.03
N GLY A 62 20.17 2.51 9.33
CA GLY A 62 20.01 1.51 8.29
C GLY A 62 19.88 2.12 6.90
N GLU A 63 19.59 1.28 5.91
CA GLU A 63 19.42 1.66 4.51
C GLU A 63 18.16 1.03 3.92
N TYR A 64 17.36 1.83 3.25
CA TYR A 64 16.23 1.40 2.42
C TYR A 64 16.50 1.77 0.98
N THR A 65 16.48 0.79 0.07
CA THR A 65 16.63 1.02 -1.36
C THR A 65 15.45 0.47 -2.15
N ILE A 66 15.08 1.19 -3.21
CA ILE A 66 14.13 0.76 -4.23
C ILE A 66 14.87 0.75 -5.58
N ASP A 67 14.95 -0.38 -6.24
CA ASP A 67 15.73 -0.55 -7.50
C ASP A 67 17.17 -0.07 -7.35
N GLY A 68 17.82 -0.33 -6.21
CA GLY A 68 19.17 0.12 -5.91
C GLY A 68 19.31 1.61 -5.58
N THR A 69 18.22 2.38 -5.63
CA THR A 69 18.23 3.80 -5.28
C THR A 69 17.94 3.96 -3.79
N LEU A 70 18.85 4.64 -3.05
CA LEU A 70 18.69 4.89 -1.62
C LEU A 70 17.54 5.86 -1.35
N VAL A 71 16.61 5.44 -0.48
CA VAL A 71 15.44 6.22 -0.03
C VAL A 71 15.73 6.74 1.38
N LYS A 72 16.57 7.77 1.49
CA LYS A 72 16.95 8.38 2.76
C LYS A 72 17.30 9.85 2.56
N ASN A 73 16.92 10.71 3.50
CA ASN A 73 17.19 12.14 3.47
C ASN A 73 16.75 12.85 2.18
N LEU A 74 15.65 12.41 1.61
CA LEU A 74 15.03 13.03 0.45
C LEU A 74 14.18 14.22 0.89
N SER A 75 13.92 15.16 -0.02
CA SER A 75 12.93 16.20 0.20
C SER A 75 11.51 15.63 0.20
N GLU A 76 10.56 16.30 0.83
CA GLU A 76 9.15 15.90 0.83
C GLU A 76 8.58 15.72 -0.59
N GLY A 77 9.00 16.58 -1.53
CA GLY A 77 8.63 16.46 -2.94
C GLY A 77 9.16 15.19 -3.62
N GLN A 78 10.37 14.73 -3.25
CA GLN A 78 10.95 13.49 -3.75
C GLN A 78 10.25 12.26 -3.17
N TYR A 79 9.97 12.27 -1.86
CA TYR A 79 9.16 11.23 -1.22
C TYR A 79 7.76 11.15 -1.85
N ALA A 80 7.10 12.30 -2.04
CA ALA A 80 5.78 12.35 -2.68
C ALA A 80 5.79 11.81 -4.11
N GLN A 81 6.86 12.08 -4.86
CA GLN A 81 7.03 11.55 -6.22
C GLN A 81 7.18 10.02 -6.22
N ILE A 82 8.00 9.46 -5.32
CA ILE A 82 8.17 8.01 -5.18
C ILE A 82 6.81 7.36 -4.83
N ARG A 83 6.09 7.91 -3.85
CA ARG A 83 4.74 7.44 -3.48
C ARG A 83 3.79 7.44 -4.67
N ASN A 84 3.78 8.51 -5.44
CA ASN A 84 2.84 8.67 -6.55
C ASN A 84 3.16 7.76 -7.75
N GLU A 85 4.45 7.60 -8.07
CA GLU A 85 4.87 6.90 -9.29
C GLU A 85 5.16 5.41 -9.08
N LYS A 86 5.65 5.01 -7.89
CA LYS A 86 6.15 3.66 -7.67
C LYS A 86 5.31 2.81 -6.73
N ILE A 87 4.48 3.43 -5.88
CA ILE A 87 3.83 2.76 -4.76
C ILE A 87 2.32 2.98 -4.79
N GLY A 88 1.56 1.89 -4.86
CA GLY A 88 0.13 1.91 -4.57
C GLY A 88 -0.09 1.54 -3.11
N ILE A 89 -0.89 2.31 -2.38
CA ILE A 89 -1.14 2.09 -0.94
C ILE A 89 -2.61 1.79 -0.73
N VAL A 90 -2.88 0.69 0.00
CA VAL A 90 -4.22 0.26 0.43
C VAL A 90 -4.22 0.18 1.95
N MET A 91 -5.02 1.03 2.60
CA MET A 91 -5.09 1.12 4.07
C MET A 91 -6.27 0.31 4.63
N GLN A 92 -6.18 -0.07 5.88
CA GLN A 92 -7.20 -0.84 6.58
C GLN A 92 -8.55 -0.10 6.67
N ASP A 93 -8.53 1.21 6.86
CA ASP A 93 -9.70 2.08 6.95
C ASP A 93 -10.13 2.66 5.59
N PHE A 94 -9.62 2.06 4.48
CA PHE A 94 -9.81 2.49 3.10
C PHE A 94 -9.21 3.86 2.77
N ALA A 95 -9.09 4.77 3.72
CA ALA A 95 -8.61 6.15 3.59
C ALA A 95 -9.25 6.90 2.38
N LEU A 96 -10.57 6.71 2.18
CA LEU A 96 -11.32 7.36 1.12
C LEU A 96 -11.90 8.70 1.61
N VAL A 97 -12.00 9.66 0.70
CA VAL A 97 -12.79 10.88 0.93
C VAL A 97 -14.27 10.47 0.78
N GLU A 98 -14.96 10.36 1.91
CA GLU A 98 -16.29 9.74 2.00
C GLU A 98 -17.36 10.44 1.15
N ASP A 99 -17.32 11.75 1.06
CA ASP A 99 -18.27 12.55 0.26
C ASP A 99 -17.96 12.58 -1.24
N PHE A 100 -16.77 12.14 -1.62
CA PHE A 100 -16.40 12.00 -3.03
C PHE A 100 -16.97 10.71 -3.61
N SER A 101 -17.26 10.74 -4.91
CA SER A 101 -17.58 9.55 -5.67
C SER A 101 -16.37 8.59 -5.76
N ALA A 102 -16.62 7.34 -6.13
CA ALA A 102 -15.57 6.38 -6.42
C ALA A 102 -14.60 6.93 -7.48
N LEU A 103 -15.11 7.57 -8.53
CA LEU A 103 -14.29 8.16 -9.60
C LEU A 103 -13.40 9.30 -9.08
N GLU A 104 -13.95 10.22 -8.28
CA GLU A 104 -13.20 11.34 -7.71
C GLU A 104 -12.08 10.86 -6.79
N ASN A 105 -12.32 9.83 -5.97
CA ASN A 105 -11.26 9.22 -5.16
C ASN A 105 -10.12 8.64 -6.01
N VAL A 106 -10.43 7.97 -7.11
CA VAL A 106 -9.43 7.37 -8.01
C VAL A 106 -8.70 8.42 -8.84
N LEU A 107 -9.29 9.59 -9.08
CA LEU A 107 -8.65 10.71 -9.76
C LEU A 107 -7.55 11.39 -8.92
N ILE A 108 -7.62 11.33 -7.59
CA ILE A 108 -6.68 12.01 -6.69
C ILE A 108 -5.21 11.75 -7.05
N PRO A 109 -4.71 10.50 -7.17
CA PRO A 109 -3.31 10.28 -7.51
C PRO A 109 -2.90 10.82 -8.89
N LEU A 110 -3.82 10.85 -9.84
CA LEU A 110 -3.58 11.40 -11.18
C LEU A 110 -3.49 12.93 -11.17
N ASP A 111 -4.18 13.60 -10.22
CA ASP A 111 -4.13 15.05 -10.09
C ASP A 111 -2.82 15.52 -9.44
N PHE A 112 -2.23 14.71 -8.58
CA PHE A 112 -0.94 14.97 -7.95
C PHE A 112 0.26 14.43 -8.74
N ALA A 113 0.06 13.81 -9.89
CA ALA A 113 1.16 13.32 -10.72
C ALA A 113 2.01 14.48 -11.26
N LYS A 114 3.33 14.38 -11.12
CA LYS A 114 4.27 15.39 -11.63
C LYS A 114 4.23 15.53 -13.14
N LYS A 115 4.02 14.41 -13.85
CA LYS A 115 3.83 14.41 -15.30
C LYS A 115 2.39 14.75 -15.65
N LYS A 116 2.19 15.62 -16.65
CA LYS A 116 0.86 15.91 -17.17
C LYS A 116 0.24 14.64 -17.77
N ILE A 117 -0.78 14.11 -17.12
CA ILE A 117 -1.52 12.93 -17.58
C ILE A 117 -2.67 13.42 -18.47
N LYS A 118 -2.72 12.90 -19.69
CA LYS A 118 -3.89 13.06 -20.57
C LYS A 118 -4.93 11.98 -20.19
N ASN A 119 -6.22 12.28 -20.43
CA ASN A 119 -7.32 11.33 -20.24
C ASN A 119 -7.43 10.72 -18.83
N LYS A 120 -7.18 11.54 -17.77
CA LYS A 120 -7.25 11.14 -16.36
C LYS A 120 -8.54 10.40 -16.03
N LYS A 121 -9.68 10.92 -16.51
CA LYS A 121 -11.00 10.32 -16.26
C LYS A 121 -11.13 8.93 -16.86
N GLU A 122 -10.63 8.71 -18.06
CA GLU A 122 -10.64 7.39 -18.72
C GLU A 122 -9.78 6.41 -17.94
N LYS A 123 -8.54 6.80 -17.57
CA LYS A 123 -7.67 5.96 -16.74
C LYS A 123 -8.31 5.58 -15.39
N ALA A 124 -8.94 6.54 -14.72
CA ALA A 124 -9.64 6.29 -13.47
C ALA A 124 -10.83 5.34 -13.65
N LEU A 125 -11.60 5.47 -14.74
CA LEU A 125 -12.69 4.55 -15.08
C LEU A 125 -12.17 3.15 -15.40
N GLU A 126 -11.06 3.02 -16.10
CA GLU A 126 -10.41 1.74 -16.38
C GLU A 126 -9.94 1.05 -15.09
N ALA A 127 -9.31 1.79 -14.18
CA ALA A 127 -8.93 1.25 -12.87
C ALA A 127 -10.15 0.78 -12.06
N LEU A 128 -11.26 1.54 -12.07
CA LEU A 128 -12.52 1.11 -11.43
C LEU A 128 -13.13 -0.13 -12.08
N LYS A 129 -13.11 -0.23 -13.42
CA LYS A 129 -13.57 -1.43 -14.14
C LYS A 129 -12.72 -2.65 -13.77
N ALA A 130 -11.39 -2.48 -13.68
CA ALA A 130 -10.47 -3.56 -13.32
C ALA A 130 -10.78 -4.18 -11.95
N VAL A 131 -11.36 -3.43 -11.03
CA VAL A 131 -11.78 -3.93 -9.71
C VAL A 131 -13.29 -4.22 -9.61
N GLY A 132 -14.04 -4.18 -10.72
CA GLY A 132 -15.47 -4.45 -10.75
C GLY A 132 -16.35 -3.31 -10.22
N MET A 133 -15.87 -2.07 -10.26
CA MET A 133 -16.57 -0.88 -9.73
C MET A 133 -17.01 0.11 -10.82
N GLY A 134 -16.92 -0.26 -12.11
CA GLY A 134 -17.23 0.62 -13.25
C GLY A 134 -18.62 1.26 -13.17
N ASP A 135 -19.66 0.45 -12.90
CA ASP A 135 -21.06 0.90 -12.84
C ASP A 135 -21.36 1.79 -11.63
N LEU A 136 -20.53 1.70 -10.59
CA LEU A 136 -20.65 2.48 -9.36
C LEU A 136 -19.71 3.70 -9.33
N SER A 137 -19.07 4.03 -10.44
CA SER A 137 -18.04 5.10 -10.51
C SER A 137 -18.52 6.46 -10.01
N LYS A 138 -19.78 6.79 -10.20
CA LYS A 138 -20.39 8.07 -9.77
C LYS A 138 -20.99 8.03 -8.37
N LYS A 139 -21.01 6.85 -7.69
CA LYS A 139 -21.62 6.70 -6.38
C LYS A 139 -20.70 7.28 -5.30
N PRO A 140 -21.19 8.11 -4.38
CA PRO A 140 -20.42 8.60 -3.24
C PRO A 140 -19.93 7.45 -2.34
N CYS A 141 -18.72 7.56 -1.83
CA CYS A 141 -18.09 6.49 -1.06
C CYS A 141 -18.80 6.20 0.26
N ASN A 142 -19.41 7.19 0.90
CA ASN A 142 -20.24 6.99 2.11
C ASN A 142 -21.47 6.10 1.88
N LYS A 143 -21.87 5.85 0.63
CA LYS A 143 -22.98 4.95 0.25
C LYS A 143 -22.53 3.59 -0.24
N LEU A 144 -21.23 3.29 -0.18
CA LEU A 144 -20.65 2.02 -0.59
C LEU A 144 -20.54 1.05 0.60
N SER A 145 -20.66 -0.26 0.33
CA SER A 145 -20.32 -1.29 1.31
C SER A 145 -18.81 -1.33 1.59
N GLY A 146 -18.39 -1.97 2.69
CA GLY A 146 -16.97 -2.11 3.03
C GLY A 146 -16.14 -2.73 1.91
N GLY A 147 -16.62 -3.81 1.29
CA GLY A 147 -15.97 -4.45 0.16
C GLY A 147 -15.90 -3.57 -1.09
N GLN A 148 -16.95 -2.76 -1.35
CA GLN A 148 -16.96 -1.78 -2.44
C GLN A 148 -15.95 -0.65 -2.17
N LYS A 149 -15.87 -0.14 -0.94
CA LYS A 149 -14.86 0.84 -0.52
C LYS A 149 -13.45 0.30 -0.71
N GLN A 150 -13.21 -0.95 -0.32
CA GLN A 150 -11.91 -1.59 -0.49
C GLN A 150 -11.54 -1.72 -1.97
N ARG A 151 -12.47 -2.08 -2.84
CA ARG A 151 -12.23 -2.10 -4.29
C ARG A 151 -11.89 -0.72 -4.84
N VAL A 152 -12.56 0.33 -4.38
CA VAL A 152 -12.22 1.72 -4.75
C VAL A 152 -10.82 2.11 -4.25
N ALA A 153 -10.46 1.75 -3.02
CA ALA A 153 -9.12 1.99 -2.48
C ALA A 153 -8.03 1.27 -3.31
N ILE A 154 -8.29 0.03 -3.75
CA ILE A 154 -7.39 -0.71 -4.64
C ILE A 154 -7.32 -0.03 -6.02
N ALA A 155 -8.45 0.37 -6.61
CA ALA A 155 -8.45 1.10 -7.89
C ALA A 155 -7.62 2.38 -7.80
N ARG A 156 -7.76 3.15 -6.71
CA ARG A 156 -6.95 4.33 -6.44
C ARG A 156 -5.46 4.00 -6.33
N ALA A 157 -5.13 2.88 -5.69
CA ALA A 157 -3.75 2.45 -5.53
C ALA A 157 -3.09 2.08 -6.86
N ILE A 158 -3.84 1.51 -7.81
CA ILE A 158 -3.27 0.99 -9.08
C ILE A 158 -3.37 1.97 -10.26
N VAL A 159 -4.08 3.10 -10.13
CA VAL A 159 -4.39 3.99 -11.26
C VAL A 159 -3.17 4.62 -11.93
N ASN A 160 -2.08 4.83 -11.20
CA ASN A 160 -0.78 5.27 -11.73
C ASN A 160 0.11 4.13 -12.22
N GLU A 161 -0.42 2.90 -12.27
CA GLU A 161 0.30 1.71 -12.72
C GLU A 161 1.60 1.45 -11.90
N PRO A 162 1.56 1.56 -10.56
CA PRO A 162 2.75 1.37 -9.74
C PRO A 162 3.30 -0.04 -9.91
N ALA A 163 4.61 -0.20 -9.71
CA ALA A 163 5.24 -1.52 -9.71
C ALA A 163 5.00 -2.28 -8.40
N MET A 164 4.74 -1.56 -7.31
CA MET A 164 4.53 -2.11 -5.98
C MET A 164 3.19 -1.69 -5.38
N ILE A 165 2.52 -2.64 -4.72
CA ILE A 165 1.31 -2.40 -3.93
C ILE A 165 1.61 -2.79 -2.48
N LEU A 166 1.39 -1.86 -1.57
CA LEU A 166 1.47 -2.06 -0.12
C LEU A 166 0.06 -2.07 0.45
N ALA A 167 -0.29 -3.09 1.22
CA ALA A 167 -1.61 -3.22 1.83
C ALA A 167 -1.49 -3.45 3.34
N ASP A 168 -2.14 -2.61 4.14
CA ASP A 168 -2.25 -2.75 5.59
C ASP A 168 -3.59 -3.36 5.95
N GLU A 169 -3.58 -4.60 6.47
CA GLU A 169 -4.77 -5.36 6.88
C GLU A 169 -5.94 -5.26 5.88
N PRO A 170 -5.73 -5.55 4.58
CA PRO A 170 -6.68 -5.19 3.52
C PRO A 170 -8.02 -5.92 3.60
N THR A 171 -8.15 -6.92 4.46
CA THR A 171 -9.36 -7.71 4.67
C THR A 171 -9.91 -7.62 6.10
N GLY A 172 -9.23 -6.91 6.99
CA GLY A 172 -9.53 -6.90 8.43
C GLY A 172 -10.92 -6.37 8.81
N ALA A 173 -11.54 -5.54 7.98
CA ALA A 173 -12.87 -4.97 8.17
C ALA A 173 -13.98 -5.65 7.34
N LEU A 174 -13.67 -6.79 6.68
CA LEU A 174 -14.56 -7.42 5.70
C LEU A 174 -15.04 -8.80 6.18
N ASP A 175 -16.20 -9.21 5.70
CA ASP A 175 -16.67 -10.59 5.88
C ASP A 175 -15.80 -11.59 5.09
N THR A 176 -15.89 -12.87 5.45
CA THR A 176 -15.05 -13.93 4.88
C THR A 176 -15.16 -14.05 3.36
N LYS A 177 -16.37 -13.91 2.80
CA LYS A 177 -16.59 -14.00 1.34
C LYS A 177 -15.93 -12.83 0.62
N THR A 178 -16.20 -11.62 1.10
CA THR A 178 -15.61 -10.40 0.54
C THR A 178 -14.09 -10.40 0.68
N SER A 179 -13.56 -10.87 1.81
CA SER A 179 -12.12 -11.05 2.03
C SER A 179 -11.48 -11.95 0.98
N ALA A 180 -12.10 -13.09 0.66
CA ALA A 180 -11.62 -13.98 -0.37
C ALA A 180 -11.60 -13.31 -1.76
N GLU A 181 -12.63 -12.54 -2.10
CA GLU A 181 -12.71 -11.78 -3.36
C GLU A 181 -11.60 -10.71 -3.46
N ILE A 182 -11.30 -10.02 -2.36
CA ILE A 182 -10.21 -9.03 -2.31
C ILE A 182 -8.84 -9.71 -2.45
N MET A 183 -8.64 -10.86 -1.82
CA MET A 183 -7.38 -11.62 -1.97
C MET A 183 -7.18 -12.12 -3.40
N GLU A 184 -8.24 -12.59 -4.08
CA GLU A 184 -8.17 -12.97 -5.50
C GLU A 184 -7.80 -11.75 -6.39
N LEU A 185 -8.28 -10.55 -6.04
CA LEU A 185 -7.89 -9.33 -6.75
C LEU A 185 -6.39 -9.05 -6.58
N PHE A 186 -5.81 -9.16 -5.37
CA PHE A 186 -4.37 -9.01 -5.16
C PHE A 186 -3.56 -10.08 -5.91
N LYS A 187 -4.00 -11.34 -5.89
CA LYS A 187 -3.34 -12.42 -6.66
C LYS A 187 -3.34 -12.14 -8.16
N ARG A 188 -4.43 -11.61 -8.69
CA ARG A 188 -4.50 -11.23 -10.11
C ARG A 188 -3.51 -10.12 -10.42
N LEU A 189 -3.47 -9.05 -9.61
CA LEU A 189 -2.51 -7.95 -9.77
C LEU A 189 -1.06 -8.44 -9.68
N ASN A 190 -0.78 -9.40 -8.80
CA ASN A 190 0.54 -10.03 -8.71
C ASN A 190 0.88 -10.84 -9.97
N LYS A 191 -0.06 -11.64 -10.50
CA LYS A 191 0.11 -12.37 -11.77
C LYS A 191 0.34 -11.44 -12.96
N GLU A 192 -0.15 -10.21 -12.91
CA GLU A 192 0.10 -9.14 -13.87
C GLU A 192 1.50 -8.49 -13.70
N GLY A 193 2.32 -9.02 -12.80
CA GLY A 193 3.70 -8.59 -12.57
C GLY A 193 3.88 -7.54 -11.47
N LYS A 194 2.84 -7.19 -10.70
CA LYS A 194 2.97 -6.28 -9.57
C LYS A 194 3.60 -6.99 -8.37
N THR A 195 4.54 -6.32 -7.70
CA THR A 195 5.00 -6.73 -6.37
C THR A 195 3.93 -6.37 -5.35
N VAL A 196 3.52 -7.31 -4.51
CA VAL A 196 2.46 -7.10 -3.51
C VAL A 196 3.00 -7.41 -2.12
N VAL A 197 2.90 -6.44 -1.21
CA VAL A 197 3.30 -6.60 0.19
C VAL A 197 2.07 -6.37 1.07
N ILE A 198 1.68 -7.40 1.82
CA ILE A 198 0.50 -7.37 2.68
C ILE A 198 0.96 -7.47 4.14
N VAL A 199 0.67 -6.46 4.93
CA VAL A 199 0.77 -6.55 6.40
C VAL A 199 -0.52 -7.16 6.91
N THR A 200 -0.41 -8.23 7.69
CA THR A 200 -1.59 -8.89 8.27
C THR A 200 -1.26 -9.67 9.55
N HIS A 201 -2.27 -9.85 10.39
CA HIS A 201 -2.26 -10.78 11.51
C HIS A 201 -3.11 -12.03 11.22
N ASP A 202 -3.81 -12.09 10.08
CA ASP A 202 -4.62 -13.24 9.68
C ASP A 202 -3.76 -14.29 8.97
N PRO A 203 -3.59 -15.51 9.59
CA PRO A 203 -2.84 -16.59 8.98
C PRO A 203 -3.37 -17.00 7.60
N LYS A 204 -4.71 -16.94 7.41
CA LYS A 204 -5.34 -17.32 6.13
C LYS A 204 -4.97 -16.38 4.99
N VAL A 205 -4.68 -15.12 5.30
CA VAL A 205 -4.17 -14.15 4.33
C VAL A 205 -2.70 -14.42 4.04
N ALA A 206 -1.91 -14.64 5.10
CA ALA A 206 -0.48 -14.91 4.98
C ALA A 206 -0.18 -16.18 4.16
N GLU A 207 -0.95 -17.27 4.37
CA GLU A 207 -0.83 -18.52 3.63
C GLU A 207 -1.08 -18.39 2.12
N GLN A 208 -1.73 -17.34 1.69
CA GLN A 208 -2.00 -17.04 0.27
C GLN A 208 -0.86 -16.30 -0.42
N CYS A 209 0.14 -15.86 0.33
CA CYS A 209 1.32 -15.18 -0.19
C CYS A 209 2.42 -16.19 -0.52
N SER A 210 3.31 -15.85 -1.43
CA SER A 210 4.42 -16.72 -1.83
C SER A 210 5.49 -16.85 -0.75
N ARG A 211 5.60 -15.87 0.15
CA ARG A 211 6.54 -15.82 1.26
C ARG A 211 5.99 -15.02 2.43
N VAL A 212 6.40 -15.41 3.62
CA VAL A 212 6.06 -14.73 4.88
C VAL A 212 7.35 -14.17 5.50
N ILE A 213 7.30 -12.91 5.93
CA ILE A 213 8.34 -12.23 6.70
C ILE A 213 7.75 -11.96 8.09
N GLU A 214 8.44 -12.40 9.13
CA GLU A 214 8.07 -12.14 10.52
C GLU A 214 8.90 -10.99 11.08
N VAL A 215 8.23 -10.04 11.75
CA VAL A 215 8.83 -8.85 12.35
C VAL A 215 8.62 -8.81 13.85
#